data_c831ae4edcae07e774ca7040004f9265
#
_entry.id   c831ae4edcae07e774ca7040004f9265
#
_cell.length_a   1.000
_cell.length_b   1.000
_cell.length_c   1.000
_cell.angle_alpha   90.00
_cell.angle_beta   90.00
_cell.angle_gamma   90.00
#
_symmetry.space_group_name_H-M   'P 1'
#
loop_
_entity.id
_entity.type
_entity.pdbx_description
1 polymer ?
#
loop_
_entity_poly.entity_id
_entity_poly.type
_entity_poly.pdbx_seq_one_letter_code
_entity_poly.pdbx_strand_id
1 'polypeptide(L)'
;MKTLIVFDLDGTLAQSKAAIDDEMRGLLAGLLGVPHVQVSVISGGDWPQFQTQLLANLPQGADLTKLSLLPTCGTRFYRYTDGGWNKLYSEDLNPEQKARIVAALNKEVAASGFAATKTWGPTIEDRESQITYSALGQQAPLDAKKTWDPDFSKRMKIKAALDLDLPDFSVRLGGTTSIDITLPGIDKAYGIRKLRDILGIAIAEMLYVGDALFPGGNDAPVRDTGAVCIQVRDPDETKRVIETVIACES
;
A
#
# COMPACT_ATOMS: atom_id res chain seq x y z
N MET A 1 -7.54 -15.35 19.59
CA MET A 1 -7.73 -13.90 19.69
C MET A 1 -6.87 -13.23 18.61
N LYS A 2 -7.34 -12.19 17.97
CA LYS A 2 -6.55 -11.42 17.00
C LYS A 2 -5.94 -10.22 17.71
N THR A 3 -4.62 -10.15 17.72
CA THR A 3 -3.88 -9.11 18.45
C THR A 3 -3.31 -8.04 17.53
N LEU A 4 -3.27 -8.29 16.20
CA LEU A 4 -2.84 -7.34 15.22
C LEU A 4 -3.85 -7.25 14.07
N ILE A 5 -4.41 -6.07 13.87
CA ILE A 5 -5.30 -5.79 12.74
C ILE A 5 -4.50 -5.00 11.69
N VAL A 6 -4.39 -5.57 10.50
CA VAL A 6 -3.59 -5.01 9.41
C VAL A 6 -4.53 -4.55 8.29
N PHE A 7 -4.41 -3.30 7.88
CA PHE A 7 -5.22 -2.72 6.82
C PHE A 7 -4.38 -2.35 5.60
N ASP A 8 -4.96 -2.50 4.42
CA ASP A 8 -4.57 -1.68 3.28
C ASP A 8 -5.05 -0.22 3.49
N LEU A 9 -4.53 0.70 2.68
CA LEU A 9 -4.87 2.13 2.76
C LEU A 9 -5.88 2.54 1.68
N ASP A 10 -5.47 2.46 0.40
CA ASP A 10 -6.26 2.96 -0.74
C ASP A 10 -7.38 1.99 -1.13
N GLY A 11 -8.63 2.40 -1.04
CA GLY A 11 -9.81 1.54 -1.27
C GLY A 11 -10.27 0.80 -0.02
N THR A 12 -9.48 0.82 1.05
CA THR A 12 -9.74 0.13 2.32
C THR A 12 -10.01 1.10 3.46
N LEU A 13 -9.01 1.88 3.91
CA LEU A 13 -9.21 2.89 4.96
C LEU A 13 -9.71 4.23 4.39
N ALA A 14 -9.34 4.55 3.16
CA ALA A 14 -9.74 5.77 2.48
C ALA A 14 -9.98 5.49 0.99
N GLN A 15 -10.73 6.35 0.33
CA GLN A 15 -10.78 6.35 -1.14
C GLN A 15 -9.38 6.63 -1.69
N SER A 16 -9.07 6.07 -2.86
CA SER A 16 -7.73 6.16 -3.44
C SER A 16 -7.19 7.59 -3.44
N LYS A 17 -6.08 7.77 -2.74
CA LYS A 17 -5.37 9.04 -2.52
C LYS A 17 -6.18 10.14 -1.84
N ALA A 18 -7.29 9.82 -1.21
CA ALA A 18 -8.05 10.71 -0.35
C ALA A 18 -7.65 10.54 1.14
N ALA A 19 -7.93 11.54 1.95
CA ALA A 19 -7.80 11.43 3.41
C ALA A 19 -8.87 10.47 3.96
N ILE A 20 -8.60 9.85 5.10
CA ILE A 20 -9.62 9.17 5.89
C ILE A 20 -10.69 10.20 6.33
N ASP A 21 -11.95 9.79 6.33
CA ASP A 21 -13.03 10.63 6.79
C ASP A 21 -13.18 10.65 8.33
N ASP A 22 -14.07 11.51 8.84
CA ASP A 22 -14.24 11.71 10.28
C ASP A 22 -14.73 10.46 11.02
N GLU A 23 -15.58 9.64 10.38
CA GLU A 23 -16.04 8.37 10.94
C GLU A 23 -14.89 7.36 11.05
N MET A 24 -14.14 7.16 9.97
CA MET A 24 -12.97 6.27 9.96
C MET A 24 -11.94 6.71 11.00
N ARG A 25 -11.69 8.01 11.11
CA ARG A 25 -10.81 8.60 12.12
C ARG A 25 -11.21 8.20 13.54
N GLY A 26 -12.49 8.35 13.87
CA GLY A 26 -13.03 7.97 15.18
C GLY A 26 -12.91 6.47 15.46
N LEU A 27 -13.21 5.65 14.46
CA LEU A 27 -13.14 4.20 14.57
C LEU A 27 -11.69 3.69 14.73
N LEU A 28 -10.74 4.25 14.00
CA LEU A 28 -9.31 3.91 14.19
C LEU A 28 -8.82 4.29 15.58
N ALA A 29 -9.21 5.46 16.09
CA ALA A 29 -8.87 5.86 17.46
C ALA A 29 -9.48 4.91 18.50
N GLY A 30 -10.74 4.50 18.30
CA GLY A 30 -11.39 3.49 19.14
C GLY A 30 -10.67 2.15 19.12
N LEU A 31 -10.27 1.68 17.94
CA LEU A 31 -9.54 0.43 17.77
C LEU A 31 -8.16 0.48 18.45
N LEU A 32 -7.43 1.59 18.33
CA LEU A 32 -6.17 1.83 19.04
C LEU A 32 -6.36 1.90 20.57
N GLY A 33 -7.57 2.24 21.04
CA GLY A 33 -7.95 2.23 22.45
C GLY A 33 -8.15 0.83 23.03
N VAL A 34 -8.37 -0.20 22.20
CA VAL A 34 -8.53 -1.59 22.69
C VAL A 34 -7.20 -2.11 23.27
N PRO A 35 -7.15 -2.56 24.53
CA PRO A 35 -5.88 -2.77 25.27
C PRO A 35 -4.88 -3.71 24.60
N HIS A 36 -5.34 -4.82 24.04
CA HIS A 36 -4.50 -5.89 23.49
C HIS A 36 -4.40 -5.88 21.97
N VAL A 37 -5.03 -4.90 21.31
CA VAL A 37 -5.02 -4.76 19.85
C VAL A 37 -3.95 -3.77 19.41
N GLN A 38 -3.14 -4.17 18.45
CA GLN A 38 -2.26 -3.31 17.67
C GLN A 38 -2.83 -3.13 16.27
N VAL A 39 -2.50 -2.04 15.61
CA VAL A 39 -2.92 -1.72 14.25
C VAL A 39 -1.70 -1.53 13.36
N SER A 40 -1.76 -2.07 12.15
CA SER A 40 -0.77 -1.79 11.12
C SER A 40 -1.45 -1.38 9.82
N VAL A 41 -0.80 -0.50 9.06
CA VAL A 41 -1.27 -0.12 7.72
C VAL A 41 -0.17 -0.40 6.72
N ILE A 42 -0.47 -1.18 5.67
CA ILE A 42 0.46 -1.53 4.58
C ILE A 42 -0.11 -0.97 3.28
N SER A 43 0.68 -0.19 2.56
CA SER A 43 0.29 0.32 1.23
C SER A 43 1.48 0.33 0.27
N GLY A 44 1.21 0.24 -1.03
CA GLY A 44 2.19 0.55 -2.08
C GLY A 44 2.56 2.03 -2.15
N GLY A 45 1.83 2.91 -1.43
CA GLY A 45 2.14 4.33 -1.28
C GLY A 45 3.42 4.57 -0.48
N ASP A 46 4.01 5.75 -0.67
CA ASP A 46 5.19 6.20 0.08
C ASP A 46 4.83 6.90 1.40
N TRP A 47 5.85 7.32 2.17
CA TRP A 47 5.66 7.98 3.45
C TRP A 47 4.83 9.26 3.39
N PRO A 48 5.03 10.21 2.44
CA PRO A 48 4.16 11.38 2.30
C PRO A 48 2.67 11.05 2.14
N GLN A 49 2.34 9.94 1.47
CA GLN A 49 0.96 9.50 1.33
C GLN A 49 0.36 9.11 2.70
N PHE A 50 1.09 8.37 3.52
CA PHE A 50 0.65 8.05 4.88
C PHE A 50 0.47 9.31 5.74
N GLN A 51 1.37 10.29 5.59
CA GLN A 51 1.28 11.54 6.32
C GLN A 51 -0.01 12.30 5.97
N THR A 52 -0.34 12.42 4.68
CA THR A 52 -1.47 13.22 4.21
C THR A 52 -2.81 12.49 4.33
N GLN A 53 -2.86 11.20 4.03
CA GLN A 53 -4.12 10.46 4.04
C GLN A 53 -4.52 9.99 5.44
N LEU A 54 -3.56 9.59 6.26
CA LEU A 54 -3.82 8.95 7.56
C LEU A 54 -3.43 9.86 8.72
N LEU A 55 -2.13 10.17 8.88
CA LEU A 55 -1.60 10.76 10.09
C LEU A 55 -2.12 12.17 10.38
N ALA A 56 -2.22 13.01 9.35
CA ALA A 56 -2.75 14.37 9.49
C ALA A 56 -4.24 14.40 9.93
N ASN A 57 -4.92 13.26 9.81
CA ASN A 57 -6.34 13.15 10.08
C ASN A 57 -6.68 12.33 11.33
N LEU A 58 -5.70 11.71 12.00
CA LEU A 58 -5.94 11.04 13.27
C LEU A 58 -6.24 12.04 14.39
N PRO A 59 -7.15 11.71 15.34
CA PRO A 59 -7.49 12.63 16.42
C PRO A 59 -6.33 12.77 17.40
N GLN A 60 -6.24 13.95 18.02
CA GLN A 60 -5.33 14.16 19.13
C GLN A 60 -5.66 13.20 20.28
N GLY A 61 -4.64 12.57 20.86
CA GLY A 61 -4.78 11.63 21.96
C GLY A 61 -5.00 10.16 21.55
N ALA A 62 -5.03 9.83 20.25
CA ALA A 62 -4.94 8.45 19.80
C ALA A 62 -3.62 7.82 20.25
N ASP A 63 -3.67 6.56 20.73
CA ASP A 63 -2.45 5.84 21.16
C ASP A 63 -1.63 5.36 19.94
N LEU A 64 -0.83 6.28 19.39
CA LEU A 64 0.01 6.01 18.22
C LEU A 64 1.11 4.98 18.50
N THR A 65 1.41 4.65 19.77
CA THR A 65 2.42 3.62 20.09
C THR A 65 2.00 2.23 19.63
N LYS A 66 0.70 2.02 19.45
CA LYS A 66 0.10 0.78 18.93
C LYS A 66 -0.03 0.76 17.41
N LEU A 67 0.32 1.85 16.71
CA LEU A 67 0.21 1.97 15.26
C LEU A 67 1.56 1.77 14.59
N SER A 68 1.60 0.88 13.59
CA SER A 68 2.76 0.62 12.74
C SER A 68 2.40 0.95 11.29
N LEU A 69 3.33 1.56 10.55
CA LEU A 69 3.10 1.96 9.17
C LEU A 69 4.16 1.35 8.25
N LEU A 70 3.70 0.73 7.18
CA LEU A 70 4.52 0.00 6.21
C LEU A 70 4.32 0.57 4.80
N PRO A 71 4.95 1.70 4.47
CA PRO A 71 4.99 2.21 3.11
C PRO A 71 5.68 1.23 2.15
N THR A 72 5.40 1.39 0.84
CA THR A 72 6.03 0.62 -0.24
C THR A 72 6.01 -0.89 0.03
N CYS A 73 4.81 -1.40 0.38
CA CYS A 73 4.55 -2.81 0.70
C CYS A 73 5.41 -3.37 1.85
N GLY A 74 5.91 -2.52 2.76
CA GLY A 74 6.69 -2.94 3.92
C GLY A 74 8.20 -2.97 3.69
N THR A 75 8.72 -2.38 2.61
CA THR A 75 10.17 -2.14 2.46
C THR A 75 10.67 -1.06 3.39
N ARG A 76 9.74 -0.32 4.00
CA ARG A 76 9.97 0.62 5.07
C ARG A 76 9.01 0.36 6.21
N PHE A 77 9.48 0.57 7.43
CA PHE A 77 8.72 0.36 8.64
C PHE A 77 8.88 1.53 9.59
N TYR A 78 7.75 2.11 9.97
CA TYR A 78 7.70 3.23 10.91
C TYR A 78 6.90 2.86 12.14
N ARG A 79 7.40 3.27 13.31
CA ARG A 79 6.68 3.24 14.59
C ARG A 79 6.74 4.59 15.28
N TYR A 80 5.72 4.85 16.08
CA TYR A 80 5.68 6.03 16.93
C TYR A 80 6.34 5.70 18.27
N THR A 81 7.50 6.31 18.53
CA THR A 81 8.27 6.17 19.78
C THR A 81 8.88 7.52 20.14
N ASP A 82 9.05 7.79 21.43
CA ASP A 82 9.67 9.02 21.95
C ASP A 82 9.04 10.33 21.43
N GLY A 83 7.71 10.30 21.22
CA GLY A 83 6.96 11.48 20.77
C GLY A 83 7.03 11.77 19.27
N GLY A 84 7.57 10.84 18.46
CA GLY A 84 7.71 11.01 17.01
C GLY A 84 7.65 9.71 16.19
N TRP A 85 7.52 9.86 14.88
CA TRP A 85 7.58 8.75 13.94
C TRP A 85 9.04 8.42 13.62
N ASN A 86 9.46 7.21 13.95
CA ASN A 86 10.80 6.70 13.72
C ASN A 86 10.81 5.61 12.64
N LYS A 87 11.64 5.81 11.60
CA LYS A 87 11.89 4.79 10.57
C LYS A 87 12.86 3.75 11.13
N LEU A 88 12.36 2.53 11.37
CA LEU A 88 13.17 1.45 11.96
C LEU A 88 14.08 0.78 10.92
N TYR A 89 13.61 0.64 9.69
CA TYR A 89 14.42 0.17 8.57
C TYR A 89 13.92 0.75 7.23
N SER A 90 14.77 0.62 6.21
CA SER A 90 14.49 0.95 4.82
C SER A 90 15.32 0.02 3.93
N GLU A 91 14.68 -0.59 2.93
CA GLU A 91 15.32 -1.44 1.93
C GLU A 91 15.30 -0.72 0.57
N ASP A 92 16.11 0.34 0.46
CA ASP A 92 16.09 1.23 -0.68
C ASP A 92 16.86 0.64 -1.87
N LEU A 93 16.40 0.96 -3.08
CA LEU A 93 17.13 0.70 -4.32
C LEU A 93 18.38 1.56 -4.36
N ASN A 94 19.49 0.99 -4.80
CA ASN A 94 20.70 1.78 -5.02
C ASN A 94 20.59 2.64 -6.28
N PRO A 95 21.47 3.66 -6.48
CA PRO A 95 21.41 4.58 -7.61
C PRO A 95 21.48 3.89 -8.98
N GLU A 96 22.26 2.81 -9.12
CA GLU A 96 22.37 2.05 -10.36
C GLU A 96 21.07 1.32 -10.69
N GLN A 97 20.46 0.66 -9.70
CA GLN A 97 19.16 0.01 -9.82
C GLN A 97 18.08 1.00 -10.25
N LYS A 98 18.01 2.19 -9.59
CA LYS A 98 17.06 3.25 -9.94
C LYS A 98 17.25 3.72 -11.38
N ALA A 99 18.48 4.00 -11.79
CA ALA A 99 18.79 4.45 -13.15
C ALA A 99 18.40 3.40 -14.20
N ARG A 100 18.67 2.12 -13.96
CA ARG A 100 18.29 1.02 -14.83
C ARG A 100 16.77 0.89 -14.97
N ILE A 101 16.04 0.97 -13.88
CA ILE A 101 14.57 0.90 -13.86
C ILE A 101 13.97 2.08 -14.65
N VAL A 102 14.45 3.30 -14.40
CA VAL A 102 13.93 4.51 -15.08
C VAL A 102 14.22 4.44 -16.58
N ALA A 103 15.41 3.97 -16.99
CA ALA A 103 15.75 3.79 -18.40
C ALA A 103 14.84 2.76 -19.08
N ALA A 104 14.59 1.61 -18.47
CA ALA A 104 13.68 0.59 -18.99
C ALA A 104 12.25 1.12 -19.10
N LEU A 105 11.74 1.82 -18.06
CA LEU A 105 10.40 2.44 -18.12
C LEU A 105 10.27 3.42 -19.28
N ASN A 106 11.23 4.33 -19.47
CA ASN A 106 11.19 5.29 -20.57
C ASN A 106 11.20 4.60 -21.94
N LYS A 107 12.04 3.57 -22.09
CA LYS A 107 12.13 2.78 -23.32
C LYS A 107 10.82 2.05 -23.63
N GLU A 108 10.30 1.27 -22.69
CA GLU A 108 9.17 0.38 -22.93
C GLU A 108 7.84 1.12 -23.01
N VAL A 109 7.67 2.20 -22.24
CA VAL A 109 6.49 3.07 -22.35
C VAL A 109 6.46 3.76 -23.73
N ALA A 110 7.59 4.29 -24.21
CA ALA A 110 7.66 4.89 -25.54
C ALA A 110 7.38 3.87 -26.67
N ALA A 111 7.97 2.66 -26.56
CA ALA A 111 7.78 1.59 -27.54
C ALA A 111 6.34 1.05 -27.56
N SER A 112 5.65 1.08 -26.43
CA SER A 112 4.28 0.55 -26.30
C SER A 112 3.22 1.30 -27.11
N GLY A 113 3.45 2.59 -27.41
CA GLY A 113 2.46 3.49 -28.02
C GLY A 113 1.35 3.93 -27.05
N PHE A 114 1.46 3.61 -25.73
CA PHE A 114 0.46 3.96 -24.71
C PHE A 114 0.84 5.16 -23.85
N ALA A 115 1.92 5.86 -24.20
CA ALA A 115 2.26 7.11 -23.54
C ALA A 115 1.10 8.11 -23.65
N ALA A 116 0.63 8.63 -22.50
CA ALA A 116 -0.48 9.57 -22.53
C ALA A 116 -0.05 10.92 -23.10
N THR A 117 -0.90 11.51 -23.93
CA THR A 117 -0.67 12.85 -24.52
C THR A 117 -0.88 13.97 -23.50
N LYS A 118 -1.65 13.69 -22.43
CA LYS A 118 -1.87 14.61 -21.32
C LYS A 118 -1.59 13.90 -20.01
N THR A 119 -0.78 14.53 -19.17
CA THR A 119 -0.45 14.03 -17.83
C THR A 119 -0.73 15.08 -16.76
N TRP A 120 -0.97 14.61 -15.54
CA TRP A 120 -1.18 15.44 -14.36
C TRP A 120 -0.04 15.13 -13.36
N GLY A 121 1.00 15.93 -13.44
CA GLY A 121 2.24 15.75 -12.68
C GLY A 121 3.18 14.69 -13.28
N PRO A 122 4.26 14.37 -12.56
CA PRO A 122 5.26 13.38 -12.98
C PRO A 122 4.64 12.00 -13.24
N THR A 123 5.11 11.33 -14.28
CA THR A 123 4.69 9.96 -14.60
C THR A 123 5.57 8.90 -13.95
N ILE A 124 6.81 9.23 -13.59
CA ILE A 124 7.72 8.35 -12.86
C ILE A 124 8.01 9.00 -11.51
N GLU A 125 7.87 8.21 -10.46
CA GLU A 125 8.09 8.60 -9.07
C GLU A 125 9.10 7.67 -8.42
N ASP A 126 10.16 8.23 -7.86
CA ASP A 126 11.13 7.52 -7.03
C ASP A 126 10.62 7.52 -5.56
N ARG A 127 10.24 6.34 -5.09
CA ARG A 127 9.85 6.09 -3.70
C ARG A 127 10.97 5.40 -2.92
N GLU A 128 12.21 5.58 -3.35
CA GLU A 128 13.46 5.05 -2.83
C GLU A 128 13.57 3.51 -2.91
N SER A 129 12.67 2.74 -2.35
CA SER A 129 12.61 1.27 -2.42
C SER A 129 11.73 0.74 -3.55
N GLN A 130 11.06 1.64 -4.26
CA GLN A 130 10.15 1.36 -5.37
C GLN A 130 10.21 2.49 -6.38
N ILE A 131 10.23 2.15 -7.65
CA ILE A 131 9.96 3.12 -8.74
C ILE A 131 8.56 2.86 -9.26
N THR A 132 7.74 3.90 -9.26
CA THR A 132 6.35 3.83 -9.74
C THR A 132 6.20 4.61 -11.05
N TYR A 133 5.72 3.94 -12.09
CA TYR A 133 5.20 4.60 -13.29
C TYR A 133 3.70 4.79 -13.16
N SER A 134 3.19 5.99 -13.37
CA SER A 134 1.76 6.33 -13.43
C SER A 134 1.46 6.95 -14.78
N ALA A 135 0.77 6.23 -15.64
CA ALA A 135 0.60 6.61 -17.05
C ALA A 135 -0.01 8.00 -17.27
N LEU A 136 -0.92 8.41 -16.39
CA LEU A 136 -1.54 9.74 -16.42
C LEU A 136 -0.90 10.75 -15.47
N GLY A 137 0.17 10.36 -14.76
CA GLY A 137 0.74 11.13 -13.68
C GLY A 137 0.00 10.94 -12.34
N GLN A 138 0.70 11.26 -11.25
CA GLN A 138 0.22 10.99 -9.88
C GLN A 138 -1.06 11.76 -9.53
N GLN A 139 -1.24 12.97 -10.09
CA GLN A 139 -2.33 13.90 -9.76
C GLN A 139 -3.53 13.78 -10.71
N ALA A 140 -3.60 12.75 -11.54
CA ALA A 140 -4.68 12.58 -12.50
C ALA A 140 -6.04 12.38 -11.78
N PRO A 141 -7.13 12.98 -12.29
CA PRO A 141 -8.47 12.77 -11.77
C PRO A 141 -8.87 11.29 -11.80
N LEU A 142 -9.66 10.86 -10.81
CA LEU A 142 -10.07 9.46 -10.66
C LEU A 142 -10.81 8.94 -11.91
N ASP A 143 -11.69 9.75 -12.50
CA ASP A 143 -12.44 9.36 -13.71
C ASP A 143 -11.52 9.13 -14.92
N ALA A 144 -10.50 9.99 -15.10
CA ALA A 144 -9.50 9.80 -16.13
C ALA A 144 -8.70 8.50 -15.90
N LYS A 145 -8.33 8.22 -14.66
CA LYS A 145 -7.64 6.98 -14.27
C LYS A 145 -8.47 5.74 -14.58
N LYS A 146 -9.76 5.73 -14.24
CA LYS A 146 -10.68 4.60 -14.45
C LYS A 146 -10.89 4.28 -15.94
N THR A 147 -10.83 5.31 -16.81
CA THR A 147 -11.10 5.15 -18.25
C THR A 147 -9.84 4.85 -19.08
N TRP A 148 -8.64 5.10 -18.57
CA TRP A 148 -7.41 4.95 -19.35
C TRP A 148 -7.06 3.49 -19.67
N ASP A 149 -7.20 2.58 -18.71
CA ASP A 149 -6.83 1.15 -18.83
C ASP A 149 -7.79 0.27 -18.03
N PRO A 150 -9.09 0.25 -18.39
CA PRO A 150 -10.13 -0.40 -17.58
C PRO A 150 -10.01 -1.92 -17.54
N ASP A 151 -9.38 -2.51 -18.57
CA ASP A 151 -9.18 -3.96 -18.74
C ASP A 151 -7.73 -4.41 -18.46
N PHE A 152 -6.89 -3.52 -17.97
CA PHE A 152 -5.46 -3.73 -17.68
C PHE A 152 -4.58 -4.04 -18.91
N SER A 153 -5.14 -4.06 -20.13
CA SER A 153 -4.46 -4.53 -21.33
C SER A 153 -3.23 -3.71 -21.69
N LYS A 154 -3.26 -2.38 -21.50
CA LYS A 154 -2.13 -1.49 -21.79
C LYS A 154 -0.98 -1.76 -20.82
N ARG A 155 -1.26 -1.78 -19.52
CA ARG A 155 -0.23 -2.03 -18.51
C ARG A 155 0.32 -3.44 -18.56
N MET A 156 -0.51 -4.43 -18.90
CA MET A 156 -0.04 -5.81 -19.08
C MET A 156 0.98 -5.91 -20.23
N LYS A 157 0.79 -5.19 -21.31
CA LYS A 157 1.77 -5.16 -22.43
C LYS A 157 3.07 -4.48 -22.02
N ILE A 158 2.99 -3.32 -21.34
CA ILE A 158 4.18 -2.63 -20.82
C ILE A 158 4.91 -3.51 -19.80
N LYS A 159 4.16 -4.11 -18.86
CA LYS A 159 4.73 -5.02 -17.88
C LYS A 159 5.47 -6.19 -18.52
N ALA A 160 4.88 -6.84 -19.52
CA ALA A 160 5.52 -7.99 -20.19
C ALA A 160 6.87 -7.62 -20.83
N ALA A 161 7.00 -6.41 -21.39
CA ALA A 161 8.26 -5.91 -21.90
C ALA A 161 9.26 -5.59 -20.77
N LEU A 162 8.78 -4.95 -19.71
CA LEU A 162 9.60 -4.66 -18.52
C LEU A 162 10.08 -5.93 -17.81
N ASP A 163 9.29 -6.98 -17.73
CA ASP A 163 9.71 -8.27 -17.14
C ASP A 163 10.92 -8.89 -17.89
N LEU A 164 11.00 -8.64 -19.21
CA LEU A 164 12.15 -9.09 -20.01
C LEU A 164 13.40 -8.21 -19.82
N ASP A 165 13.22 -6.89 -19.73
CA ASP A 165 14.31 -5.93 -19.57
C ASP A 165 14.88 -5.89 -18.13
N LEU A 166 14.04 -6.25 -17.15
CA LEU A 166 14.32 -6.16 -15.72
C LEU A 166 14.14 -7.50 -15.00
N PRO A 167 14.81 -8.58 -15.42
CA PRO A 167 14.60 -9.92 -14.86
C PRO A 167 14.96 -10.02 -13.35
N ASP A 168 15.78 -9.10 -12.84
CA ASP A 168 16.22 -9.05 -11.43
C ASP A 168 15.25 -8.22 -10.55
N PHE A 169 14.14 -7.72 -11.11
CA PHE A 169 13.17 -6.91 -10.39
C PHE A 169 11.78 -7.53 -10.46
N SER A 170 10.92 -7.12 -9.55
CA SER A 170 9.50 -7.45 -9.56
C SER A 170 8.72 -6.30 -10.18
N VAL A 171 8.03 -6.56 -11.31
CA VAL A 171 7.17 -5.60 -11.98
C VAL A 171 5.72 -5.96 -11.70
N ARG A 172 4.95 -5.07 -11.07
CA ARG A 172 3.57 -5.30 -10.68
C ARG A 172 2.66 -4.18 -11.12
N LEU A 173 1.41 -4.50 -11.41
CA LEU A 173 0.38 -3.48 -11.63
C LEU A 173 -0.06 -2.92 -10.28
N GLY A 174 -0.06 -1.58 -10.18
CA GLY A 174 -0.53 -0.84 -9.02
C GLY A 174 -1.75 0.00 -9.36
N GLY A 175 -2.73 0.10 -8.49
CA GLY A 175 -3.92 0.91 -8.67
C GLY A 175 -4.54 0.80 -10.08
N THR A 176 -5.05 1.92 -10.62
CA THR A 176 -5.75 1.95 -11.91
C THR A 176 -4.86 2.27 -13.11
N THR A 177 -3.73 2.95 -12.92
CA THR A 177 -2.86 3.41 -14.03
C THR A 177 -1.37 3.22 -13.76
N SER A 178 -1.01 2.57 -12.65
CA SER A 178 0.38 2.48 -12.21
C SER A 178 1.00 1.12 -12.48
N ILE A 179 2.32 1.13 -12.64
CA ILE A 179 3.20 -0.04 -12.62
C ILE A 179 4.25 0.25 -11.55
N ASP A 180 4.41 -0.68 -10.62
CA ASP A 180 5.36 -0.58 -9.51
C ASP A 180 6.52 -1.56 -9.74
N ILE A 181 7.74 -1.09 -9.59
CA ILE A 181 8.96 -1.88 -9.76
C ILE A 181 9.75 -1.85 -8.46
N THR A 182 10.01 -3.04 -7.93
CA THR A 182 10.70 -3.26 -6.64
C THR A 182 11.74 -4.37 -6.78
N LEU A 183 12.51 -4.60 -5.72
CA LEU A 183 13.28 -5.84 -5.59
C LEU A 183 12.35 -7.06 -5.59
N PRO A 184 12.82 -8.26 -5.98
CA PRO A 184 12.02 -9.47 -5.99
C PRO A 184 11.49 -9.82 -4.59
N GLY A 185 10.28 -10.38 -4.55
CA GLY A 185 9.65 -10.82 -3.31
C GLY A 185 9.00 -9.72 -2.47
N ILE A 186 9.04 -8.46 -2.93
CA ILE A 186 8.38 -7.34 -2.28
C ILE A 186 6.92 -7.30 -2.71
N ASP A 187 6.04 -7.57 -1.77
CA ASP A 187 4.57 -7.50 -1.87
C ASP A 187 3.98 -7.36 -0.46
N LYS A 188 2.66 -7.34 -0.37
CA LYS A 188 2.02 -7.21 0.96
C LYS A 188 2.24 -8.44 1.86
N ALA A 189 2.46 -9.64 1.28
CA ALA A 189 2.87 -10.81 2.06
C ALA A 189 4.26 -10.63 2.69
N TYR A 190 5.17 -9.96 1.99
CA TYR A 190 6.46 -9.55 2.56
C TYR A 190 6.24 -8.66 3.79
N GLY A 191 5.38 -7.64 3.68
CA GLY A 191 5.05 -6.77 4.82
C GLY A 191 4.46 -7.54 6.02
N ILE A 192 3.58 -8.52 5.79
CA ILE A 192 3.05 -9.40 6.85
C ILE A 192 4.17 -10.19 7.54
N ARG A 193 5.11 -10.74 6.77
CA ARG A 193 6.26 -11.44 7.36
C ARG A 193 7.16 -10.51 8.17
N LYS A 194 7.37 -9.28 7.70
CA LYS A 194 8.12 -8.26 8.47
C LYS A 194 7.39 -7.89 9.77
N LEU A 195 6.08 -7.76 9.77
CA LEU A 195 5.30 -7.52 11.00
C LEU A 195 5.49 -8.66 12.00
N ARG A 196 5.40 -9.93 11.55
CA ARG A 196 5.69 -11.09 12.40
C ARG A 196 7.08 -10.99 13.04
N ASP A 197 8.09 -10.72 12.23
CA ASP A 197 9.49 -10.77 12.68
C ASP A 197 9.85 -9.60 13.61
N ILE A 198 9.28 -8.43 13.40
CA ILE A 198 9.59 -7.21 14.16
C ILE A 198 8.74 -7.09 15.42
N LEU A 199 7.44 -7.40 15.32
CA LEU A 199 6.52 -7.28 16.46
C LEU A 199 6.47 -8.55 17.32
N GLY A 200 7.00 -9.67 16.82
CA GLY A 200 6.91 -10.97 17.52
C GLY A 200 5.50 -11.55 17.56
N ILE A 201 4.58 -11.05 16.71
CA ILE A 201 3.18 -11.49 16.67
C ILE A 201 3.04 -12.58 15.60
N ALA A 202 2.51 -13.74 16.00
CA ALA A 202 2.32 -14.83 15.05
C ALA A 202 1.31 -14.46 13.95
N ILE A 203 1.53 -14.92 12.71
CA ILE A 203 0.62 -14.61 11.58
C ILE A 203 -0.81 -15.09 11.88
N ALA A 204 -0.96 -16.20 12.60
CA ALA A 204 -2.26 -16.70 13.05
C ALA A 204 -3.03 -15.73 13.98
N GLU A 205 -2.34 -14.79 14.61
CA GLU A 205 -2.91 -13.73 15.46
C GLU A 205 -3.21 -12.44 14.69
N MET A 206 -2.88 -12.40 13.38
CA MET A 206 -3.17 -11.27 12.52
C MET A 206 -4.53 -11.42 11.83
N LEU A 207 -5.20 -10.28 11.63
CA LEU A 207 -6.34 -10.12 10.75
C LEU A 207 -5.98 -9.08 9.70
N TYR A 208 -6.02 -9.46 8.44
CA TYR A 208 -5.80 -8.54 7.32
C TYR A 208 -7.12 -8.11 6.69
N VAL A 209 -7.27 -6.81 6.44
CA VAL A 209 -8.43 -6.22 5.77
C VAL A 209 -7.95 -5.45 4.53
N GLY A 210 -8.51 -5.75 3.36
CA GLY A 210 -8.12 -5.12 2.10
C GLY A 210 -9.17 -5.27 1.02
N ASP A 211 -9.18 -4.36 0.05
CA ASP A 211 -10.16 -4.35 -1.06
C ASP A 211 -9.72 -5.24 -2.24
N ALA A 212 -8.42 -5.45 -2.41
CA ALA A 212 -7.85 -6.14 -3.57
C ALA A 212 -7.38 -7.58 -3.25
N LEU A 213 -8.14 -8.33 -2.46
CA LEU A 213 -7.89 -9.73 -2.11
C LEU A 213 -8.33 -10.75 -3.19
N PHE A 214 -8.83 -10.29 -4.33
CA PHE A 214 -9.20 -11.11 -5.48
C PHE A 214 -7.95 -11.57 -6.27
N PRO A 215 -8.03 -12.65 -7.08
CA PRO A 215 -6.90 -13.10 -7.89
C PRO A 215 -6.31 -11.99 -8.78
N GLY A 216 -5.02 -11.73 -8.63
CA GLY A 216 -4.32 -10.64 -9.32
C GLY A 216 -4.37 -9.28 -8.62
N GLY A 217 -5.13 -9.12 -7.55
CA GLY A 217 -5.10 -7.93 -6.69
C GLY A 217 -3.80 -7.85 -5.86
N ASN A 218 -3.44 -6.65 -5.46
CA ASN A 218 -2.18 -6.41 -4.72
C ASN A 218 -2.23 -6.91 -3.27
N ASP A 219 -3.43 -7.23 -2.73
CA ASP A 219 -3.63 -7.84 -1.42
C ASP A 219 -3.62 -9.37 -1.47
N ALA A 220 -3.87 -9.94 -2.65
CA ALA A 220 -3.99 -11.40 -2.82
C ALA A 220 -2.80 -12.19 -2.23
N PRO A 221 -1.53 -11.74 -2.35
CA PRO A 221 -0.38 -12.44 -1.76
C PRO A 221 -0.47 -12.63 -0.24
N VAL A 222 -1.24 -11.79 0.47
CA VAL A 222 -1.40 -11.93 1.93
C VAL A 222 -2.05 -13.26 2.30
N ARG A 223 -2.96 -13.78 1.47
CA ARG A 223 -3.61 -15.09 1.70
C ARG A 223 -2.60 -16.22 1.82
N ASP A 224 -1.52 -16.15 1.05
CA ASP A 224 -0.47 -17.19 1.02
C ASP A 224 0.37 -17.21 2.31
N THR A 225 0.27 -16.18 3.15
CA THR A 225 0.94 -16.15 4.46
C THR A 225 0.23 -16.99 5.52
N GLY A 226 -1.03 -17.34 5.30
CA GLY A 226 -1.89 -17.98 6.30
C GLY A 226 -2.59 -16.99 7.25
N ALA A 227 -2.46 -15.69 7.04
CA ALA A 227 -3.23 -14.70 7.79
C ALA A 227 -4.73 -14.83 7.48
N VAL A 228 -5.58 -14.59 8.47
CA VAL A 228 -7.02 -14.46 8.23
C VAL A 228 -7.26 -13.16 7.48
N CYS A 229 -7.98 -13.23 6.35
CA CYS A 229 -8.21 -12.09 5.48
C CYS A 229 -9.70 -11.80 5.34
N ILE A 230 -10.07 -10.54 5.44
CA ILE A 230 -11.41 -10.01 5.12
C ILE A 230 -11.27 -9.12 3.89
N GLN A 231 -11.99 -9.50 2.83
CA GLN A 231 -12.12 -8.63 1.66
C GLN A 231 -13.25 -7.64 1.89
N VAL A 232 -12.97 -6.37 1.63
CA VAL A 232 -13.95 -5.29 1.66
C VAL A 232 -14.11 -4.68 0.27
N ARG A 233 -15.22 -4.00 0.03
CA ARG A 233 -15.50 -3.33 -1.25
C ARG A 233 -15.01 -1.88 -1.27
N ASP A 234 -15.00 -1.27 -0.09
CA ASP A 234 -14.76 0.16 0.09
C ASP A 234 -14.50 0.51 1.56
N PRO A 235 -14.15 1.77 1.90
CA PRO A 235 -13.95 2.21 3.27
C PRO A 235 -15.19 2.09 4.17
N ASP A 236 -16.40 2.17 3.61
CA ASP A 236 -17.62 2.07 4.44
C ASP A 236 -17.81 0.65 4.95
N GLU A 237 -17.45 -0.35 4.17
CA GLU A 237 -17.44 -1.74 4.62
C GLU A 237 -16.33 -1.99 5.66
N THR A 238 -15.16 -1.37 5.50
CA THR A 238 -14.07 -1.41 6.49
C THR A 238 -14.51 -0.84 7.85
N LYS A 239 -15.28 0.23 7.87
CA LYS A 239 -15.83 0.81 9.11
C LYS A 239 -16.63 -0.23 9.89
N ARG A 240 -17.48 -1.02 9.20
CA ARG A 240 -18.28 -2.08 9.84
C ARG A 240 -17.40 -3.23 10.39
N VAL A 241 -16.30 -3.55 9.70
CA VAL A 241 -15.31 -4.50 10.23
C VAL A 241 -14.68 -3.97 11.50
N ILE A 242 -14.25 -2.70 11.53
CA ILE A 242 -13.62 -2.09 12.72
C ILE A 242 -14.60 -2.07 13.90
N GLU A 243 -15.84 -1.65 13.69
CA GLU A 243 -16.90 -1.66 14.71
C GLU A 243 -17.09 -3.05 15.32
N THR A 244 -17.13 -4.07 14.44
CA THR A 244 -17.27 -5.46 14.87
C THR A 244 -16.10 -5.89 15.75
N VAL A 245 -14.86 -5.57 15.34
CA VAL A 245 -13.66 -5.91 16.14
C VAL A 245 -13.73 -5.21 17.50
N ILE A 246 -14.02 -3.91 17.54
CA ILE A 246 -14.15 -3.18 18.80
C ILE A 246 -15.22 -3.81 19.71
N ALA A 247 -16.39 -4.13 19.16
CA ALA A 247 -17.49 -4.72 19.93
C ALA A 247 -17.19 -6.13 20.48
N CYS A 248 -16.36 -6.91 19.76
CA CYS A 248 -15.97 -8.26 20.22
C CYS A 248 -14.86 -8.26 21.27
N GLU A 249 -14.11 -7.17 21.39
CA GLU A 249 -12.93 -7.05 22.25
C GLU A 249 -13.15 -6.05 23.42
N SER A 250 -14.38 -5.52 23.56
CA SER A 250 -14.80 -4.59 24.63
C SER A 250 -15.32 -5.35 25.88
#